data_08dffeff5352cd0faf34f4b6a12cc7ef
#
_entry.id   08dffeff5352cd0faf34f4b6a12cc7ef
#
_cell.length_a   1.000
_cell.length_b   1.000
_cell.length_c   1.000
_cell.angle_alpha   90.00
_cell.angle_beta   90.00
_cell.angle_gamma   90.00
#
_symmetry.space_group_name_H-M   'P 1'
#
loop_
_entity.id
_entity.type
_entity.pdbx_description
1 polymer ?
#
loop_
_entity_poly.entity_id
_entity_poly.type
_entity_poly.pdbx_seq_one_letter_code
_entity_poly.pdbx_strand_id
1 'polypeptide(L)'
;MKVIIHDLGLEYEGLIEEKCDRAVAADGKYGPCQGCFGCWTKHPAECFMKDSLQQICRVIGQADEMVIITKNLYGAYSAAVKNVLDRSIGTSTPFSTYRGRQMHHTLRYGKHDLWKVVVYGEVSETEKGTFRCTTERNAINDGFERSEVIFLKDLTELEAVL
;
A
#
# COMPACT_ATOMS: atom_id res chain seq x y z
N MET A 1 -1.46 10.13 10.64
CA MET A 1 -2.67 9.65 9.91
C MET A 1 -2.50 8.16 9.62
N LYS A 2 -3.53 7.38 9.95
CA LYS A 2 -3.59 5.94 9.62
C LYS A 2 -4.42 5.72 8.35
N VAL A 3 -3.84 5.08 7.35
CA VAL A 3 -4.49 4.74 6.07
C VAL A 3 -4.64 3.23 5.98
N ILE A 4 -5.84 2.76 5.62
CA ILE A 4 -6.09 1.34 5.33
C ILE A 4 -6.42 1.17 3.85
N ILE A 5 -5.67 0.34 3.14
CA ILE A 5 -5.97 -0.14 1.78
C ILE A 5 -6.44 -1.58 1.90
N HIS A 6 -7.60 -1.94 1.32
CA HIS A 6 -8.15 -3.29 1.48
C HIS A 6 -8.92 -3.78 0.25
N ASP A 7 -8.93 -5.09 0.04
CA ASP A 7 -9.74 -5.79 -0.97
C ASP A 7 -10.87 -6.64 -0.35
N LEU A 8 -11.31 -6.24 0.84
CA LEU A 8 -12.41 -6.87 1.56
C LEU A 8 -13.77 -6.50 0.93
N GLY A 9 -14.78 -7.33 1.19
CA GLY A 9 -16.17 -7.04 0.81
C GLY A 9 -16.80 -5.89 1.59
N LEU A 10 -17.96 -5.43 1.11
CA LEU A 10 -18.71 -4.29 1.67
C LEU A 10 -19.09 -4.48 3.16
N GLU A 11 -19.23 -5.72 3.61
CA GLU A 11 -19.55 -6.08 4.99
C GLU A 11 -18.49 -5.63 6.00
N TYR A 12 -17.28 -5.32 5.54
CA TYR A 12 -16.17 -4.87 6.39
C TYR A 12 -16.00 -3.34 6.41
N GLU A 13 -16.71 -2.59 5.55
CA GLU A 13 -16.52 -1.14 5.43
C GLU A 13 -16.66 -0.41 6.75
N GLY A 14 -17.70 -0.70 7.53
CA GLY A 14 -17.91 -0.06 8.84
C GLY A 14 -16.76 -0.29 9.81
N LEU A 15 -16.23 -1.52 9.88
CA LEU A 15 -15.08 -1.85 10.71
C LEU A 15 -13.83 -1.07 10.25
N ILE A 16 -13.58 -1.03 8.95
CA ILE A 16 -12.40 -0.35 8.39
C ILE A 16 -12.45 1.15 8.66
N GLU A 17 -13.60 1.79 8.42
CA GLU A 17 -13.80 3.23 8.66
C GLU A 17 -13.60 3.61 10.12
N GLU A 18 -14.00 2.75 11.06
CA GLU A 18 -13.79 2.98 12.49
C GLU A 18 -12.32 2.90 12.92
N LYS A 19 -11.51 2.11 12.20
CA LYS A 19 -10.11 1.80 12.56
C LYS A 19 -9.07 2.68 11.85
N CYS A 20 -9.46 3.63 11.00
CA CYS A 20 -8.51 4.47 10.27
C CYS A 20 -9.02 5.89 10.04
N ASP A 21 -8.09 6.79 9.70
CA ASP A 21 -8.41 8.15 9.27
C ASP A 21 -8.84 8.18 7.79
N ARG A 22 -8.37 7.21 7.00
CA ARG A 22 -8.66 7.12 5.57
C ARG A 22 -8.70 5.67 5.10
N ALA A 23 -9.84 5.23 4.57
CA ALA A 23 -9.99 3.95 3.89
C ALA A 23 -9.82 4.11 2.37
N VAL A 24 -9.21 3.12 1.74
CA VAL A 24 -9.08 2.97 0.28
C VAL A 24 -9.52 1.57 -0.10
N ALA A 25 -10.73 1.43 -0.60
CA ALA A 25 -11.22 0.16 -1.12
C ALA A 25 -10.54 -0.17 -2.45
N ALA A 26 -9.86 -1.31 -2.49
CA ALA A 26 -9.28 -1.86 -3.72
C ALA A 26 -10.35 -2.69 -4.44
N ASP A 27 -11.38 -2.01 -4.96
CA ASP A 27 -12.57 -2.59 -5.58
C ASP A 27 -12.40 -2.87 -7.09
N GLY A 28 -11.26 -2.50 -7.66
CA GLY A 28 -10.94 -2.71 -9.08
C GLY A 28 -11.65 -1.77 -10.05
N LYS A 29 -12.45 -0.79 -9.58
CA LYS A 29 -13.19 0.17 -10.43
C LYS A 29 -12.33 1.38 -10.85
N TYR A 30 -11.06 1.16 -11.09
CA TYR A 30 -10.09 2.17 -11.51
C TYR A 30 -9.10 1.58 -12.51
N GLY A 31 -8.51 2.43 -13.33
CA GLY A 31 -7.53 2.00 -14.33
C GLY A 31 -6.16 1.68 -13.71
N PRO A 32 -5.40 0.71 -14.28
CA PRO A 32 -4.03 0.43 -13.87
C PRO A 32 -3.10 1.58 -14.20
N CYS A 33 -1.96 1.66 -13.50
CA CYS A 33 -0.93 2.65 -13.79
C CYS A 33 -0.43 2.52 -15.23
N GLN A 34 -0.44 3.63 -15.99
CA GLN A 34 0.01 3.67 -17.39
C GLN A 34 1.50 3.97 -17.54
N GLY A 35 2.24 4.16 -16.44
CA GLY A 35 3.66 4.49 -16.48
C GLY A 35 3.99 5.82 -17.17
N CYS A 36 3.05 6.75 -17.20
CA CYS A 36 3.25 8.04 -17.89
C CYS A 36 4.12 9.03 -17.13
N PHE A 37 4.41 8.77 -15.86
CA PHE A 37 5.20 9.59 -14.93
C PHE A 37 4.70 11.04 -14.78
N GLY A 38 3.46 11.33 -15.18
CA GLY A 38 2.84 12.64 -15.00
C GLY A 38 2.79 13.08 -13.53
N CYS A 39 2.58 12.13 -12.61
CA CYS A 39 2.59 12.36 -11.16
C CYS A 39 3.98 12.69 -10.58
N TRP A 40 5.04 12.54 -11.34
CA TRP A 40 6.38 13.01 -10.98
C TRP A 40 6.67 14.42 -11.49
N THR A 41 6.12 14.80 -12.64
CA THR A 41 6.55 15.98 -13.40
C THR A 41 5.45 17.03 -13.61
N LYS A 42 4.38 16.67 -14.30
CA LYS A 42 3.31 17.62 -14.69
C LYS A 42 2.33 17.94 -13.55
N HIS A 43 1.99 16.93 -12.79
CA HIS A 43 1.03 17.00 -11.68
C HIS A 43 1.60 16.31 -10.43
N PRO A 44 2.59 16.90 -9.75
CA PRO A 44 3.27 16.27 -8.64
C PRO A 44 2.33 15.66 -7.60
N ALA A 45 2.49 14.36 -7.33
CA ALA A 45 1.66 13.58 -6.42
C ALA A 45 0.18 13.45 -6.82
N GLU A 46 -0.15 13.65 -8.10
CA GLU A 46 -1.52 13.49 -8.60
C GLU A 46 -1.52 12.69 -9.90
N CYS A 47 -2.40 11.69 -10.01
CA CYS A 47 -2.57 10.94 -11.24
C CYS A 47 -3.41 11.74 -12.24
N PHE A 48 -3.10 11.64 -13.54
CA PHE A 48 -3.90 12.29 -14.58
C PHE A 48 -5.27 11.63 -14.79
N MET A 49 -5.41 10.35 -14.41
CA MET A 49 -6.66 9.61 -14.52
C MET A 49 -7.64 10.07 -13.46
N LYS A 50 -8.84 10.45 -13.91
CA LYS A 50 -9.92 10.99 -13.06
C LYS A 50 -10.82 9.86 -12.54
N ASP A 51 -10.26 9.02 -11.69
CA ASP A 51 -10.96 7.96 -10.99
C ASP A 51 -10.71 8.06 -9.47
N SER A 52 -11.20 7.09 -8.70
CA SER A 52 -11.07 7.09 -7.23
C SER A 52 -9.62 7.14 -6.71
N LEU A 53 -8.64 6.78 -7.55
CA LEU A 53 -7.21 6.78 -7.21
C LEU A 53 -6.45 8.04 -7.69
N GLN A 54 -7.13 9.08 -8.19
CA GLN A 54 -6.46 10.30 -8.67
C GLN A 54 -5.53 10.90 -7.60
N GLN A 55 -5.95 10.91 -6.33
CA GLN A 55 -5.22 11.50 -5.21
C GLN A 55 -4.43 10.47 -4.37
N ILE A 56 -4.32 9.23 -4.81
CA ILE A 56 -3.75 8.14 -4.00
C ILE A 56 -2.32 8.42 -3.53
N CYS A 57 -1.51 9.10 -4.37
CA CYS A 57 -0.15 9.46 -3.98
C CYS A 57 -0.12 10.40 -2.77
N ARG A 58 -1.08 11.32 -2.67
CA ARG A 58 -1.19 12.24 -1.51
C ARG A 58 -1.69 11.50 -0.28
N VAL A 59 -2.67 10.63 -0.46
CA VAL A 59 -3.24 9.83 0.64
C VAL A 59 -2.16 8.97 1.29
N ILE A 60 -1.43 8.18 0.49
CA ILE A 60 -0.35 7.32 0.98
C ILE A 60 0.82 8.16 1.51
N GLY A 61 1.19 9.22 0.80
CA GLY A 61 2.31 10.08 1.19
C GLY A 61 2.11 10.83 2.51
N GLN A 62 0.89 10.98 2.99
CA GLN A 62 0.56 11.60 4.27
C GLN A 62 0.32 10.59 5.40
N ALA A 63 0.43 9.30 5.12
CA ALA A 63 0.23 8.25 6.11
C ALA A 63 1.44 8.12 7.02
N ASP A 64 1.27 8.20 8.33
CA ASP A 64 2.27 7.78 9.30
C ASP A 64 2.25 6.26 9.44
N GLU A 65 1.06 5.68 9.44
CA GLU A 65 0.81 4.24 9.46
C GLU A 65 -0.01 3.85 8.24
N MET A 66 0.49 2.91 7.45
CA MET A 66 -0.23 2.31 6.34
C MET A 66 -0.49 0.84 6.60
N VAL A 67 -1.76 0.45 6.59
CA VAL A 67 -2.20 -0.94 6.74
C VAL A 67 -2.76 -1.42 5.41
N ILE A 68 -2.24 -2.52 4.90
CA ILE A 68 -2.70 -3.14 3.66
C ILE A 68 -3.33 -4.48 4.00
N ILE A 69 -4.63 -4.63 3.75
CA ILE A 69 -5.34 -5.88 3.94
C ILE A 69 -5.56 -6.50 2.57
N THR A 70 -5.04 -7.70 2.34
CA THR A 70 -5.04 -8.32 1.02
C THR A 70 -5.25 -9.81 1.06
N LYS A 71 -6.01 -10.32 0.08
CA LYS A 71 -6.03 -11.76 -0.19
C LYS A 71 -4.68 -12.20 -0.73
N ASN A 72 -4.21 -13.37 -0.27
CA ASN A 72 -3.02 -13.99 -0.85
C ASN A 72 -3.21 -14.32 -2.34
N LEU A 73 -2.25 -13.90 -3.16
CA LEU A 73 -2.15 -14.30 -4.56
C LEU A 73 -0.71 -14.74 -4.84
N TYR A 74 -0.44 -16.03 -4.67
CA TYR A 74 0.90 -16.62 -4.89
C TYR A 74 2.05 -15.94 -4.12
N GLY A 75 1.80 -15.54 -2.87
CA GLY A 75 2.79 -14.85 -2.04
C GLY A 75 2.90 -13.35 -2.32
N ALA A 76 1.91 -12.76 -2.98
CA ALA A 76 1.84 -11.33 -3.31
C ALA A 76 0.45 -10.75 -3.02
N TYR A 77 0.35 -9.42 -3.09
CA TYR A 77 -0.92 -8.70 -3.01
C TYR A 77 -1.90 -9.16 -4.09
N SER A 78 -3.19 -9.08 -3.81
CA SER A 78 -4.21 -9.24 -4.85
C SER A 78 -4.01 -8.22 -5.99
N ALA A 79 -4.49 -8.54 -7.18
CA ALA A 79 -4.36 -7.66 -8.33
C ALA A 79 -4.96 -6.26 -8.08
N ALA A 80 -6.07 -6.19 -7.35
CA ALA A 80 -6.73 -4.94 -7.02
C ALA A 80 -5.86 -4.08 -6.09
N VAL A 81 -5.35 -4.64 -4.98
CA VAL A 81 -4.44 -3.95 -4.07
C VAL A 81 -3.15 -3.55 -4.79
N LYS A 82 -2.57 -4.44 -5.59
CA LYS A 82 -1.37 -4.14 -6.36
C LYS A 82 -1.55 -2.93 -7.29
N ASN A 83 -2.71 -2.81 -7.95
CA ASN A 83 -3.03 -1.66 -8.80
C ASN A 83 -3.09 -0.34 -8.01
N VAL A 84 -3.61 -0.34 -6.77
CA VAL A 84 -3.58 0.85 -5.90
C VAL A 84 -2.14 1.25 -5.62
N LEU A 85 -1.29 0.28 -5.24
CA LEU A 85 0.12 0.52 -4.94
C LEU A 85 0.90 0.99 -6.18
N ASP A 86 0.65 0.43 -7.35
CA ASP A 86 1.29 0.88 -8.60
C ASP A 86 0.91 2.33 -8.96
N ARG A 87 -0.30 2.75 -8.61
CA ARG A 87 -0.77 4.12 -8.82
C ARG A 87 -0.16 5.12 -7.83
N SER A 88 0.51 4.67 -6.78
CA SER A 88 1.13 5.52 -5.75
C SER A 88 2.56 5.96 -6.06
N ILE A 89 3.11 5.67 -7.24
CA ILE A 89 4.50 6.00 -7.61
C ILE A 89 4.87 7.48 -7.39
N GLY A 90 3.90 8.38 -7.43
CA GLY A 90 4.10 9.81 -7.17
C GLY A 90 4.35 10.20 -5.70
N THR A 91 4.35 9.23 -4.75
CA THR A 91 4.84 9.41 -3.38
C THR A 91 6.33 9.73 -3.34
N SER A 92 7.04 9.34 -4.38
CA SER A 92 8.45 9.67 -4.62
C SER A 92 8.60 10.72 -5.74
N THR A 93 9.84 11.14 -5.98
CA THR A 93 10.21 12.05 -7.05
C THR A 93 11.05 11.33 -8.12
N PRO A 94 11.27 11.91 -9.31
CA PRO A 94 12.16 11.32 -10.31
C PRO A 94 13.64 11.33 -9.91
N PHE A 95 14.01 12.06 -8.85
CA PHE A 95 15.39 12.14 -8.39
C PHE A 95 15.75 10.93 -7.55
N SER A 96 16.99 10.45 -7.70
CA SER A 96 17.54 9.31 -6.97
C SER A 96 18.46 9.74 -5.84
N THR A 97 18.48 8.94 -4.78
CA THR A 97 19.39 9.09 -3.64
C THR A 97 19.84 7.72 -3.15
N TYR A 98 20.93 7.69 -2.38
CA TYR A 98 21.36 6.46 -1.71
C TYR A 98 20.78 6.40 -0.29
N ARG A 99 20.20 5.24 0.08
CA ARG A 99 19.87 4.88 1.45
C ARG A 99 20.70 3.65 1.81
N GLY A 100 21.71 3.86 2.63
CA GLY A 100 22.75 2.86 2.86
C GLY A 100 23.48 2.51 1.55
N ARG A 101 23.40 1.24 1.13
CA ARG A 101 24.04 0.72 -0.10
C ARG A 101 23.09 0.59 -1.30
N GLN A 102 21.84 1.01 -1.15
CA GLN A 102 20.81 0.86 -2.16
C GLN A 102 20.40 2.23 -2.72
N MET A 103 20.18 2.28 -4.02
CA MET A 103 19.66 3.48 -4.69
C MET A 103 18.12 3.45 -4.67
N HIS A 104 17.53 4.54 -4.23
CA HIS A 104 16.08 4.75 -4.15
C HIS A 104 15.70 6.10 -4.75
N HIS A 105 14.45 6.25 -5.13
CA HIS A 105 13.90 7.57 -5.42
C HIS A 105 13.81 8.43 -4.15
N THR A 106 13.99 9.73 -4.32
CA THR A 106 13.83 10.69 -3.20
C THR A 106 12.36 10.77 -2.82
N LEU A 107 12.08 10.66 -1.53
CA LEU A 107 10.72 10.73 -0.99
C LEU A 107 10.19 12.16 -1.11
N ARG A 108 8.93 12.29 -1.51
CA ARG A 108 8.24 13.59 -1.58
C ARG A 108 7.72 14.04 -0.21
N TYR A 109 7.30 13.11 0.63
CA TYR A 109 6.62 13.38 1.90
C TYR A 109 7.48 13.10 3.13
N GLY A 110 8.73 12.67 2.93
CA GLY A 110 9.64 12.35 4.02
C GLY A 110 9.52 10.90 4.49
N LYS A 111 9.79 10.68 5.78
CA LYS A 111 9.74 9.36 6.41
C LYS A 111 8.40 9.12 7.09
N HIS A 112 8.02 7.86 7.16
CA HIS A 112 6.78 7.36 7.76
C HIS A 112 7.12 6.31 8.83
N ASP A 113 6.15 5.97 9.69
CA ASP A 113 6.40 5.03 10.79
C ASP A 113 6.25 3.56 10.37
N LEU A 114 5.03 3.11 10.06
CA LEU A 114 4.72 1.68 9.92
C LEU A 114 4.05 1.33 8.59
N TRP A 115 4.64 0.36 7.91
CA TRP A 115 4.02 -0.37 6.79
C TRP A 115 3.60 -1.75 7.26
N LYS A 116 2.31 -1.95 7.49
CA LYS A 116 1.71 -3.19 7.97
C LYS A 116 0.93 -3.89 6.87
N VAL A 117 1.15 -5.19 6.70
CA VAL A 117 0.38 -6.01 5.75
C VAL A 117 -0.36 -7.10 6.51
N VAL A 118 -1.67 -7.16 6.33
CA VAL A 118 -2.55 -8.20 6.87
C VAL A 118 -3.00 -9.08 5.70
N VAL A 119 -2.56 -10.32 5.70
CA VAL A 119 -2.79 -11.27 4.61
C VAL A 119 -3.83 -12.29 5.05
N TYR A 120 -4.83 -12.53 4.20
CA TYR A 120 -5.84 -13.55 4.42
C TYR A 120 -5.93 -14.55 3.26
N GLY A 121 -6.60 -15.68 3.50
CA GLY A 121 -6.67 -16.82 2.59
C GLY A 121 -5.56 -17.84 2.86
N GLU A 122 -5.51 -18.88 2.05
CA GLU A 122 -4.48 -19.92 2.19
C GLU A 122 -3.11 -19.38 1.82
N VAL A 123 -2.12 -19.60 2.68
CA VAL A 123 -0.74 -19.11 2.49
C VAL A 123 0.25 -20.19 2.90
N SER A 124 1.03 -20.69 1.95
CA SER A 124 2.13 -21.64 2.23
C SER A 124 3.31 -20.96 2.93
N GLU A 125 4.19 -21.72 3.56
CA GLU A 125 5.39 -21.17 4.23
C GLU A 125 6.34 -20.45 3.24
N THR A 126 6.43 -20.94 2.00
CA THR A 126 7.21 -20.25 0.95
C THR A 126 6.61 -18.89 0.62
N GLU A 127 5.29 -18.80 0.46
CA GLU A 127 4.59 -17.55 0.19
C GLU A 127 4.69 -16.56 1.35
N LYS A 128 4.64 -17.05 2.61
CA LYS A 128 4.90 -16.20 3.79
C LYS A 128 6.28 -15.56 3.73
N GLY A 129 7.31 -16.34 3.32
CA GLY A 129 8.66 -15.82 3.10
C GLY A 129 8.70 -14.72 2.04
N THR A 130 7.99 -14.92 0.93
CA THR A 130 7.86 -13.93 -0.15
C THR A 130 7.18 -12.64 0.33
N PHE A 131 6.06 -12.76 1.06
CA PHE A 131 5.37 -11.59 1.63
C PHE A 131 6.26 -10.78 2.57
N ARG A 132 6.97 -11.45 3.49
CA ARG A 132 7.88 -10.74 4.42
C ARG A 132 8.94 -9.96 3.66
N CYS A 133 9.59 -10.58 2.67
CA CYS A 133 10.58 -9.91 1.83
C CYS A 133 9.99 -8.73 1.06
N THR A 134 8.84 -8.93 0.41
CA THR A 134 8.17 -7.87 -0.37
C THR A 134 7.74 -6.71 0.50
N THR A 135 7.16 -6.99 1.68
CA THR A 135 6.72 -5.96 2.63
C THR A 135 7.90 -5.12 3.13
N GLU A 136 9.00 -5.76 3.52
CA GLU A 136 10.22 -5.06 3.93
C GLU A 136 10.75 -4.15 2.81
N ARG A 137 10.80 -4.65 1.58
CA ARG A 137 11.31 -3.88 0.43
C ARG A 137 10.41 -2.72 0.06
N ASN A 138 9.10 -2.91 0.11
CA ASN A 138 8.14 -1.83 -0.14
C ASN A 138 8.24 -0.75 0.95
N ALA A 139 8.28 -1.13 2.22
CA ALA A 139 8.47 -0.19 3.32
C ALA A 139 9.72 0.67 3.12
N ILE A 140 10.87 0.06 2.84
CA ILE A 140 12.11 0.78 2.56
C ILE A 140 11.95 1.72 1.36
N ASN A 141 11.32 1.25 0.28
CA ASN A 141 11.15 2.02 -0.95
C ASN A 141 10.27 3.26 -0.73
N ASP A 142 9.17 3.08 -0.01
CA ASP A 142 8.20 4.14 0.27
C ASP A 142 8.51 4.97 1.53
N GLY A 143 9.62 4.67 2.23
CA GLY A 143 10.15 5.50 3.31
C GLY A 143 9.57 5.22 4.69
N PHE A 144 8.98 4.05 4.89
CA PHE A 144 8.53 3.58 6.20
C PHE A 144 9.69 2.98 6.99
N GLU A 145 9.79 3.34 8.27
CA GLU A 145 10.90 2.92 9.13
C GLU A 145 10.72 1.50 9.67
N ARG A 146 9.46 1.05 9.81
CA ARG A 146 9.10 -0.30 10.28
C ARG A 146 8.22 -1.01 9.29
N SER A 147 8.31 -2.34 9.25
CA SER A 147 7.42 -3.19 8.47
C SER A 147 6.92 -4.38 9.29
N GLU A 148 5.68 -4.77 9.08
CA GLU A 148 5.03 -5.88 9.76
C GLU A 148 4.16 -6.69 8.77
N VAL A 149 4.15 -8.01 8.91
CA VAL A 149 3.24 -8.89 8.17
C VAL A 149 2.51 -9.81 9.13
N ILE A 150 1.18 -9.79 9.06
CA ILE A 150 0.30 -10.68 9.82
C ILE A 150 -0.43 -11.59 8.84
N PHE A 151 -0.46 -12.88 9.13
CA PHE A 151 -1.20 -13.88 8.37
C PHE A 151 -2.40 -14.34 9.19
N LEU A 152 -3.60 -13.99 8.75
CA LEU A 152 -4.84 -14.39 9.40
C LEU A 152 -5.20 -15.83 9.01
N LYS A 153 -5.64 -16.61 9.97
CA LYS A 153 -6.26 -17.92 9.72
C LYS A 153 -7.69 -17.74 9.22
N ASP A 154 -8.39 -16.76 9.78
CA ASP A 154 -9.76 -16.41 9.43
C ASP A 154 -9.97 -14.90 9.54
N LEU A 155 -10.87 -14.34 8.75
CA LEU A 155 -11.19 -12.91 8.78
C LEU A 155 -11.88 -12.45 10.07
N THR A 156 -12.37 -13.36 10.90
CA THR A 156 -12.87 -13.04 12.25
C THR A 156 -11.79 -12.51 13.20
N GLU A 157 -10.51 -12.79 12.88
CA GLU A 157 -9.36 -12.27 13.64
C GLU A 157 -8.99 -10.82 13.24
N LEU A 158 -9.62 -10.27 12.19
CA LEU A 158 -9.22 -9.00 11.58
C LEU A 158 -9.28 -7.83 12.57
N GLU A 159 -10.36 -7.70 13.32
CA GLU A 159 -10.54 -6.59 14.25
C GLU A 159 -9.42 -6.52 15.31
N ALA A 160 -8.95 -7.68 15.77
CA ALA A 160 -7.91 -7.76 16.80
C ALA A 160 -6.52 -7.30 16.33
N VAL A 161 -6.31 -7.22 15.00
CA VAL A 161 -5.01 -6.85 14.42
C VAL A 161 -5.02 -5.46 13.78
N LEU A 162 -6.14 -4.77 13.73
CA LEU A 162 -6.29 -3.40 13.26
C LEU A 162 -6.14 -2.37 14.38
#